data_102d17bf966d006ec73a3d9c6e251d82
#
_entry.id   102d17bf966d006ec73a3d9c6e251d82
#
_cell.length_a   1.000
_cell.length_b   1.000
_cell.length_c   1.000
_cell.angle_alpha   90.00
_cell.angle_beta   90.00
_cell.angle_gamma   90.00
#
_symmetry.space_group_name_H-M   'P 1'
#
loop_
_entity.id
_entity.type
_entity.pdbx_description
1 polymer ?
#
loop_
_entity_poly.entity_id
_entity_poly.type
_entity_poly.pdbx_seq_one_letter_code
_entity_poly.pdbx_strand_id
1 'polypeptide(L)'
;HAGPEISVAATKTFVNSAVAGIWLLAEWSEDDALRNAIRNLPTALEKAVRNDWPEVRQALSGRGSIFCLGRGTTNAISNEAALKFKETCQIHAESYSSAEVLHGPVSIVDGGFPVIALGAKDEAETALAAVADEIAAKGATVFATSDKVQKATSLLAVRTGHALTDPIALIASFYAMVEQTAASRGINPDTPRHLKKVTETV
;
A
#
# COMPACT_ATOMS: atom_id res chain seq x y z
N HIS A 1 -1.96 22.98 1.51
CA HIS A 1 -3.37 23.11 1.11
C HIS A 1 -3.76 21.98 0.14
N ALA A 2 -4.24 20.82 0.68
CA ALA A 2 -4.70 19.69 -0.11
C ALA A 2 -6.07 19.96 -0.80
N GLY A 3 -6.74 21.05 -0.46
CA GLY A 3 -8.13 21.30 -0.82
C GLY A 3 -9.10 20.40 -0.05
N PRO A 4 -10.41 20.58 -0.21
CA PRO A 4 -11.39 19.76 0.50
C PRO A 4 -11.31 18.31 0.05
N GLU A 5 -11.32 17.37 1.01
CA GLU A 5 -11.46 15.93 0.76
C GLU A 5 -12.91 15.54 1.06
N ILE A 6 -13.68 15.31 0.00
CA ILE A 6 -15.13 15.12 0.07
C ILE A 6 -15.47 13.67 0.42
N SER A 7 -14.80 12.71 -0.20
CA SER A 7 -14.98 11.27 0.07
C SER A 7 -14.65 10.92 1.52
N VAL A 8 -15.39 9.96 2.09
CA VAL A 8 -15.19 9.54 3.47
C VAL A 8 -13.77 8.98 3.66
N ALA A 9 -13.37 8.04 2.81
CA ALA A 9 -12.04 7.47 2.83
C ALA A 9 -11.00 8.49 2.37
N ALA A 10 -10.12 8.92 3.27
CA ALA A 10 -9.07 9.89 2.96
C ALA A 10 -7.97 9.27 2.10
N THR A 11 -7.53 9.97 1.07
CA THR A 11 -6.43 9.56 0.18
C THR A 11 -5.44 10.70 -0.04
N LYS A 12 -5.86 11.80 -0.68
CA LYS A 12 -4.95 12.92 -0.96
C LYS A 12 -4.47 13.63 0.31
N THR A 13 -5.29 13.71 1.36
CA THR A 13 -4.85 14.30 2.63
C THR A 13 -3.84 13.41 3.33
N PHE A 14 -3.96 12.08 3.24
CA PHE A 14 -2.94 11.15 3.71
C PHE A 14 -1.61 11.39 2.98
N VAL A 15 -1.62 11.39 1.64
CA VAL A 15 -0.43 11.64 0.81
C VAL A 15 0.20 13.00 1.13
N ASN A 16 -0.60 14.08 1.17
CA ASN A 16 -0.08 15.40 1.46
C ASN A 16 0.49 15.53 2.89
N SER A 17 -0.12 14.86 3.88
CA SER A 17 0.41 14.84 5.25
C SER A 17 1.75 14.11 5.31
N ALA A 18 1.88 12.97 4.62
CA ALA A 18 3.14 12.26 4.51
C ALA A 18 4.22 13.11 3.82
N VAL A 19 3.89 13.77 2.71
CA VAL A 19 4.81 14.69 2.01
C VAL A 19 5.22 15.84 2.91
N ALA A 20 4.29 16.45 3.65
CA ALA A 20 4.62 17.54 4.59
C ALA A 20 5.59 17.07 5.69
N GLY A 21 5.37 15.86 6.22
CA GLY A 21 6.25 15.27 7.24
C GLY A 21 7.65 15.00 6.73
N ILE A 22 7.79 14.40 5.55
CA ILE A 22 9.11 14.15 4.97
C ILE A 22 9.79 15.42 4.48
N TRP A 23 9.01 16.45 4.07
CA TRP A 23 9.58 17.75 3.74
C TRP A 23 10.20 18.42 4.99
N LEU A 24 9.47 18.41 6.11
CA LEU A 24 10.01 18.90 7.38
C LEU A 24 11.29 18.16 7.77
N LEU A 25 11.32 16.84 7.61
CA LEU A 25 12.50 16.03 7.88
C LEU A 25 13.67 16.43 6.96
N ALA A 26 13.42 16.60 5.66
CA ALA A 26 14.43 16.99 4.67
C ALA A 26 15.07 18.37 5.00
N GLU A 27 14.23 19.32 5.44
CA GLU A 27 14.72 20.64 5.86
C GLU A 27 15.52 20.56 7.16
N TRP A 28 15.03 19.80 8.14
CA TRP A 28 15.69 19.66 9.45
C TRP A 28 17.04 18.94 9.33
N SER A 29 17.11 17.88 8.52
CA SER A 29 18.33 17.10 8.33
C SER A 29 19.27 17.67 7.26
N GLU A 30 18.87 18.76 6.60
CA GLU A 30 19.60 19.36 5.48
C GLU A 30 19.88 18.36 4.33
N ASP A 31 18.95 17.41 4.12
CA ASP A 31 19.08 16.34 3.13
C ASP A 31 18.65 16.81 1.73
N ASP A 32 19.62 17.21 0.91
CA ASP A 32 19.37 17.67 -0.45
C ASP A 32 18.89 16.55 -1.39
N ALA A 33 19.27 15.29 -1.13
CA ALA A 33 18.77 14.16 -1.92
C ALA A 33 17.28 13.96 -1.70
N LEU A 34 16.83 14.04 -0.44
CA LEU A 34 15.43 13.96 -0.09
C LEU A 34 14.63 15.16 -0.62
N ARG A 35 15.16 16.40 -0.49
CA ARG A 35 14.53 17.60 -1.08
C ARG A 35 14.30 17.44 -2.58
N ASN A 36 15.31 16.93 -3.30
CA ASN A 36 15.19 16.70 -4.74
C ASN A 36 14.20 15.59 -5.07
N ALA A 37 14.17 14.51 -4.32
CA ALA A 37 13.18 13.43 -4.49
C ALA A 37 11.75 13.95 -4.29
N ILE A 38 11.51 14.78 -3.28
CA ILE A 38 10.20 15.39 -3.03
C ILE A 38 9.80 16.33 -4.17
N ARG A 39 10.71 17.15 -4.70
CA ARG A 39 10.42 18.03 -5.84
C ARG A 39 10.04 17.26 -7.11
N ASN A 40 10.59 16.07 -7.29
CA ASN A 40 10.30 15.19 -8.42
C ASN A 40 9.08 14.29 -8.20
N LEU A 41 8.54 14.26 -6.98
CA LEU A 41 7.43 13.39 -6.60
C LEU A 41 6.16 13.58 -7.46
N PRO A 42 5.74 14.80 -7.86
CA PRO A 42 4.58 14.97 -8.74
C PRO A 42 4.66 14.14 -10.02
N THR A 43 5.81 14.16 -10.70
CA THR A 43 6.02 13.35 -11.92
C THR A 43 5.97 11.84 -11.63
N ALA A 44 6.48 11.41 -10.48
CA ALA A 44 6.39 10.01 -10.06
C ALA A 44 4.93 9.61 -9.78
N LEU A 45 4.16 10.48 -9.12
CA LEU A 45 2.75 10.23 -8.82
C LEU A 45 1.88 10.16 -10.08
N GLU A 46 2.12 11.00 -11.09
CA GLU A 46 1.44 10.90 -12.39
C GLU A 46 1.63 9.53 -13.07
N LYS A 47 2.79 8.91 -12.89
CA LYS A 47 3.06 7.56 -13.37
C LYS A 47 2.41 6.51 -12.47
N ALA A 48 2.51 6.72 -11.16
CA ALA A 48 2.02 5.77 -10.16
C ALA A 48 0.50 5.55 -10.25
N VAL A 49 -0.30 6.59 -10.45
CA VAL A 49 -1.76 6.49 -10.57
C VAL A 49 -2.24 5.77 -11.84
N ARG A 50 -1.34 5.56 -12.82
CA ARG A 50 -1.63 4.77 -14.02
C ARG A 50 -1.29 3.29 -13.86
N ASN A 51 -0.69 2.93 -12.74
CA ASN A 51 -0.22 1.59 -12.44
C ASN A 51 -1.15 0.96 -11.40
N ASP A 52 -2.24 0.34 -11.88
CA ASP A 52 -3.39 -0.10 -11.08
C ASP A 52 -3.43 -1.61 -10.78
N TRP A 53 -2.34 -2.32 -10.99
CA TRP A 53 -2.14 -3.74 -10.65
C TRP A 53 -3.35 -4.64 -10.93
N PRO A 54 -3.75 -4.84 -12.19
CA PRO A 54 -4.95 -5.61 -12.55
C PRO A 54 -4.89 -7.07 -12.06
N GLU A 55 -3.72 -7.65 -11.95
CA GLU A 55 -3.48 -9.00 -11.43
C GLU A 55 -3.89 -9.13 -9.96
N VAL A 56 -3.68 -8.10 -9.14
CA VAL A 56 -4.13 -8.08 -7.74
C VAL A 56 -5.66 -8.04 -7.70
N ARG A 57 -6.29 -7.19 -8.52
CA ARG A 57 -7.76 -7.09 -8.59
C ARG A 57 -8.38 -8.43 -8.99
N GLN A 58 -7.77 -9.12 -9.96
CA GLN A 58 -8.25 -10.44 -10.40
C GLN A 58 -8.17 -11.46 -9.26
N ALA A 59 -7.06 -11.48 -8.51
CA ALA A 59 -6.88 -12.38 -7.38
C ALA A 59 -7.85 -12.10 -6.22
N LEU A 60 -8.33 -10.85 -6.09
CA LEU A 60 -9.30 -10.45 -5.07
C LEU A 60 -10.76 -10.74 -5.46
N SER A 61 -11.02 -11.21 -6.70
CA SER A 61 -12.38 -11.56 -7.14
C SER A 61 -12.93 -12.69 -6.27
N GLY A 62 -14.08 -12.44 -5.62
CA GLY A 62 -14.72 -13.39 -4.70
C GLY A 62 -14.00 -13.62 -3.37
N ARG A 63 -12.87 -12.96 -3.11
CA ARG A 63 -12.15 -13.07 -1.84
C ARG A 63 -12.68 -12.09 -0.79
N GLY A 64 -12.73 -12.54 0.45
CA GLY A 64 -13.19 -11.75 1.60
C GLY A 64 -12.07 -11.30 2.54
N SER A 65 -10.84 -11.75 2.32
CA SER A 65 -9.70 -11.46 3.20
C SER A 65 -8.41 -11.25 2.41
N ILE A 66 -7.47 -10.47 2.97
CA ILE A 66 -6.14 -10.20 2.41
C ILE A 66 -5.17 -9.81 3.52
N PHE A 67 -3.89 -10.17 3.39
CA PHE A 67 -2.82 -9.54 4.17
C PHE A 67 -2.10 -8.46 3.36
N CYS A 68 -1.79 -7.35 4.05
CA CYS A 68 -0.96 -6.27 3.56
C CYS A 68 0.35 -6.28 4.34
N LEU A 69 1.47 -6.54 3.67
CA LEU A 69 2.77 -6.60 4.34
C LEU A 69 3.57 -5.34 4.04
N GLY A 70 4.23 -4.82 5.06
CA GLY A 70 5.20 -3.75 4.96
C GLY A 70 6.40 -4.01 5.86
N ARG A 71 7.47 -3.26 5.65
CA ARG A 71 8.63 -3.23 6.56
C ARG A 71 9.40 -1.94 6.36
N GLY A 72 10.05 -1.44 7.43
CA GLY A 72 10.79 -0.19 7.35
C GLY A 72 9.88 0.96 6.93
N THR A 73 10.26 1.66 5.87
CA THR A 73 9.54 2.85 5.38
C THR A 73 8.12 2.54 4.87
N THR A 74 7.84 1.28 4.51
CA THR A 74 6.53 0.90 3.96
C THR A 74 5.54 0.36 4.99
N ASN A 75 5.93 0.22 6.26
CA ASN A 75 5.03 -0.28 7.29
C ASN A 75 3.79 0.61 7.46
N ALA A 76 3.95 1.93 7.38
CA ALA A 76 2.83 2.87 7.48
C ALA A 76 1.83 2.71 6.33
N ILE A 77 2.32 2.54 5.09
CA ILE A 77 1.44 2.38 3.93
C ILE A 77 0.78 1.01 3.85
N SER A 78 1.35 -0.03 4.46
CA SER A 78 0.65 -1.32 4.58
C SER A 78 -0.55 -1.24 5.53
N ASN A 79 -0.44 -0.47 6.60
CA ASN A 79 -1.57 -0.17 7.50
C ASN A 79 -2.66 0.62 6.76
N GLU A 80 -2.28 1.64 6.00
CA GLU A 80 -3.19 2.44 5.19
C GLU A 80 -3.88 1.58 4.13
N ALA A 81 -3.14 0.68 3.46
CA ALA A 81 -3.70 -0.25 2.49
C ALA A 81 -4.75 -1.18 3.10
N ALA A 82 -4.45 -1.77 4.26
CA ALA A 82 -5.40 -2.61 4.98
C ALA A 82 -6.65 -1.83 5.43
N LEU A 83 -6.50 -0.58 5.84
CA LEU A 83 -7.62 0.29 6.16
C LEU A 83 -8.50 0.53 4.93
N LYS A 84 -7.91 0.89 3.79
CA LYS A 84 -8.65 1.18 2.55
C LYS A 84 -9.38 -0.04 2.01
N PHE A 85 -8.82 -1.24 2.06
CA PHE A 85 -9.55 -2.46 1.70
C PHE A 85 -10.83 -2.64 2.53
N LYS A 86 -10.77 -2.36 3.84
CA LYS A 86 -11.95 -2.44 4.73
C LYS A 86 -12.97 -1.36 4.39
N GLU A 87 -12.52 -0.12 4.27
CA GLU A 87 -13.39 1.04 4.04
C GLU A 87 -14.07 0.99 2.67
N THR A 88 -13.31 0.73 1.60
CA THR A 88 -13.77 0.92 0.23
C THR A 88 -14.20 -0.36 -0.47
N CYS A 89 -13.63 -1.51 -0.11
CA CYS A 89 -13.91 -2.80 -0.75
C CYS A 89 -14.68 -3.78 0.11
N GLN A 90 -14.88 -3.49 1.40
CA GLN A 90 -15.51 -4.40 2.37
C GLN A 90 -14.79 -5.76 2.43
N ILE A 91 -13.47 -5.72 2.31
CA ILE A 91 -12.59 -6.87 2.45
C ILE A 91 -11.94 -6.81 3.84
N HIS A 92 -11.99 -7.91 4.59
CA HIS A 92 -11.24 -8.04 5.83
C HIS A 92 -9.74 -8.01 5.51
N ALA A 93 -9.07 -6.96 5.91
CA ALA A 93 -7.66 -6.77 5.61
C ALA A 93 -6.87 -6.49 6.88
N GLU A 94 -5.75 -7.17 7.03
CA GLU A 94 -4.83 -6.96 8.14
C GLU A 94 -3.45 -6.57 7.60
N SER A 95 -2.82 -5.64 8.31
CA SER A 95 -1.44 -5.25 8.03
C SER A 95 -0.51 -5.88 9.03
N TYR A 96 0.59 -6.44 8.52
CA TYR A 96 1.68 -6.98 9.34
C TYR A 96 3.03 -6.49 8.86
N SER A 97 3.94 -6.32 9.81
CA SER A 97 5.35 -6.30 9.47
C SER A 97 5.75 -7.65 8.87
N SER A 98 6.55 -7.65 7.80
CA SER A 98 7.07 -8.90 7.25
C SER A 98 7.92 -9.68 8.27
N ALA A 99 8.41 -9.02 9.33
CA ALA A 99 9.12 -9.69 10.42
C ALA A 99 8.17 -10.50 11.33
N GLU A 100 6.90 -10.12 11.43
CA GLU A 100 5.96 -10.65 12.42
C GLU A 100 4.94 -11.64 11.83
N VAL A 101 4.61 -11.50 10.54
CA VAL A 101 3.57 -12.32 9.89
C VAL A 101 3.82 -13.82 10.02
N LEU A 102 5.08 -14.25 10.08
CA LEU A 102 5.45 -15.65 10.23
C LEU A 102 5.30 -16.18 11.67
N HIS A 103 5.11 -15.31 12.67
CA HIS A 103 4.99 -15.66 14.08
C HIS A 103 3.54 -15.84 14.58
N GLY A 104 2.65 -16.32 13.70
CA GLY A 104 1.25 -16.59 14.05
C GLY A 104 0.31 -16.34 12.89
N PRO A 105 0.20 -15.09 12.37
CA PRO A 105 -0.76 -14.74 11.31
C PRO A 105 -0.71 -15.64 10.07
N VAL A 106 0.46 -16.14 9.69
CA VAL A 106 0.65 -17.07 8.57
C VAL A 106 -0.15 -18.36 8.72
N SER A 107 -0.59 -18.70 9.91
CA SER A 107 -1.35 -19.95 10.18
C SER A 107 -2.71 -20.02 9.49
N ILE A 108 -3.29 -18.86 9.14
CA ILE A 108 -4.58 -18.82 8.41
C ILE A 108 -4.40 -18.76 6.89
N VAL A 109 -3.16 -18.71 6.41
CA VAL A 109 -2.86 -18.67 4.98
C VAL A 109 -3.06 -20.05 4.37
N ASP A 110 -4.01 -20.15 3.47
CA ASP A 110 -4.32 -21.35 2.70
C ASP A 110 -4.03 -21.18 1.20
N GLY A 111 -4.40 -22.19 0.41
CA GLY A 111 -4.23 -22.17 -1.03
C GLY A 111 -4.99 -20.99 -1.69
N GLY A 112 -4.23 -20.09 -2.31
CA GLY A 112 -4.75 -18.92 -2.98
C GLY A 112 -5.14 -17.76 -2.05
N PHE A 113 -4.77 -17.79 -0.76
CA PHE A 113 -4.95 -16.63 0.13
C PHE A 113 -4.19 -15.41 -0.42
N PRO A 114 -4.86 -14.27 -0.65
CA PRO A 114 -4.21 -13.11 -1.25
C PRO A 114 -3.32 -12.38 -0.24
N VAL A 115 -2.12 -12.01 -0.68
CA VAL A 115 -1.18 -11.20 0.08
C VAL A 115 -0.58 -10.13 -0.84
N ILE A 116 -0.51 -8.90 -0.38
CA ILE A 116 0.24 -7.83 -1.03
C ILE A 116 1.38 -7.36 -0.13
N ALA A 117 2.60 -7.42 -0.63
CA ALA A 117 3.82 -6.99 0.07
C ALA A 117 4.33 -5.68 -0.56
N LEU A 118 4.24 -4.60 0.18
CA LEU A 118 4.66 -3.27 -0.25
C LEU A 118 6.11 -3.05 0.18
N GLY A 119 7.05 -3.13 -0.76
CA GLY A 119 8.48 -2.92 -0.54
C GLY A 119 8.97 -1.64 -1.22
N ALA A 120 9.62 -0.76 -0.48
CA ALA A 120 10.41 0.34 -1.02
C ALA A 120 11.81 -0.15 -1.37
N LYS A 121 12.56 0.65 -2.13
CA LYS A 121 13.96 0.36 -2.42
C LYS A 121 14.84 0.82 -1.26
N ASP A 122 14.75 0.10 -0.15
CA ASP A 122 15.44 0.38 1.11
C ASP A 122 16.14 -0.89 1.65
N GLU A 123 16.72 -0.79 2.84
CA GLU A 123 17.40 -1.90 3.53
C GLU A 123 16.46 -3.07 3.87
N ALA A 124 15.18 -2.82 4.00
CA ALA A 124 14.18 -3.83 4.36
C ALA A 124 13.69 -4.65 3.15
N GLU A 125 13.90 -4.18 1.91
CA GLU A 125 13.36 -4.78 0.69
C GLU A 125 13.71 -6.27 0.55
N THR A 126 14.97 -6.63 0.75
CA THR A 126 15.43 -8.02 0.60
C THR A 126 14.76 -8.98 1.59
N ALA A 127 14.62 -8.53 2.84
CA ALA A 127 13.95 -9.33 3.87
C ALA A 127 12.44 -9.45 3.63
N LEU A 128 11.80 -8.39 3.15
CA LEU A 128 10.38 -8.42 2.77
C LEU A 128 10.15 -9.36 1.59
N ALA A 129 11.00 -9.31 0.56
CA ALA A 129 10.89 -10.20 -0.61
C ALA A 129 11.05 -11.67 -0.21
N ALA A 130 11.99 -12.00 0.68
CA ALA A 130 12.18 -13.35 1.17
C ALA A 130 10.93 -13.89 1.90
N VAL A 131 10.31 -13.08 2.73
CA VAL A 131 9.06 -13.45 3.44
C VAL A 131 7.90 -13.58 2.45
N ALA A 132 7.78 -12.71 1.45
CA ALA A 132 6.77 -12.84 0.40
C ALA A 132 6.90 -14.18 -0.35
N ASP A 133 8.13 -14.59 -0.69
CA ASP A 133 8.40 -15.86 -1.33
C ASP A 133 8.13 -17.08 -0.40
N GLU A 134 8.41 -16.95 0.89
CA GLU A 134 8.11 -18.00 1.87
C GLU A 134 6.59 -18.22 1.98
N ILE A 135 5.80 -17.15 2.02
CA ILE A 135 4.33 -17.22 2.08
C ILE A 135 3.78 -17.77 0.75
N ALA A 136 4.33 -17.36 -0.39
CA ALA A 136 3.97 -17.92 -1.69
C ALA A 136 4.25 -19.42 -1.77
N ALA A 137 5.36 -19.89 -1.18
CA ALA A 137 5.69 -21.31 -1.10
C ALA A 137 4.68 -22.14 -0.27
N LYS A 138 3.89 -21.50 0.59
CA LYS A 138 2.80 -22.13 1.37
C LYS A 138 1.48 -22.20 0.59
N GLY A 139 1.47 -21.75 -0.67
CA GLY A 139 0.31 -21.80 -1.57
C GLY A 139 -0.51 -20.51 -1.64
N ALA A 140 -0.12 -19.44 -0.95
CA ALA A 140 -0.76 -18.13 -1.08
C ALA A 140 -0.54 -17.51 -2.46
N THR A 141 -1.47 -16.65 -2.88
CA THR A 141 -1.30 -15.78 -4.04
C THR A 141 -0.67 -14.47 -3.58
N VAL A 142 0.65 -14.36 -3.74
CA VAL A 142 1.43 -13.25 -3.19
C VAL A 142 1.89 -12.33 -4.31
N PHE A 143 1.68 -11.04 -4.11
CA PHE A 143 2.15 -9.95 -4.96
C PHE A 143 3.13 -9.07 -4.18
N ALA A 144 4.21 -8.63 -4.81
CA ALA A 144 5.20 -7.80 -4.14
C ALA A 144 5.69 -6.68 -5.05
N THR A 145 5.79 -5.46 -4.51
CA THR A 145 6.39 -4.32 -5.22
C THR A 145 7.92 -4.35 -5.14
N SER A 146 8.51 -5.51 -5.41
CA SER A 146 9.96 -5.74 -5.43
C SER A 146 10.29 -6.69 -6.57
N ASP A 147 11.40 -6.44 -7.23
CA ASP A 147 11.97 -7.29 -8.28
C ASP A 147 12.87 -8.42 -7.72
N LYS A 148 13.05 -8.46 -6.41
CA LYS A 148 13.87 -9.48 -5.72
C LYS A 148 13.11 -10.77 -5.41
N VAL A 149 11.80 -10.80 -5.61
CA VAL A 149 10.99 -12.01 -5.38
C VAL A 149 11.25 -13.07 -6.45
N GLN A 150 11.14 -14.35 -6.05
CA GLN A 150 11.37 -15.51 -6.91
C GLN A 150 10.12 -16.37 -7.10
N LYS A 151 9.21 -16.39 -6.12
CA LYS A 151 7.98 -17.18 -6.11
C LYS A 151 6.73 -16.31 -6.09
N ALA A 152 6.80 -15.20 -5.38
CA ALA A 152 5.75 -14.19 -5.43
C ALA A 152 5.73 -13.48 -6.80
N THR A 153 4.59 -12.95 -7.18
CA THR A 153 4.45 -12.15 -8.40
C THR A 153 5.00 -10.74 -8.17
N SER A 154 6.01 -10.36 -8.96
CA SER A 154 6.52 -8.99 -8.91
C SER A 154 5.53 -8.02 -9.55
N LEU A 155 5.18 -6.96 -8.83
CA LEU A 155 4.35 -5.85 -9.31
C LEU A 155 5.23 -4.72 -9.83
N LEU A 156 4.80 -4.11 -10.92
CA LEU A 156 5.43 -2.88 -11.40
C LEU A 156 5.31 -1.79 -10.32
N ALA A 157 6.44 -1.22 -9.92
CA ALA A 157 6.51 -0.17 -8.93
C ALA A 157 7.22 1.06 -9.49
N VAL A 158 6.60 2.23 -9.35
CA VAL A 158 7.24 3.50 -9.67
C VAL A 158 8.22 3.84 -8.56
N ARG A 159 9.49 3.95 -8.90
CA ARG A 159 10.58 4.32 -7.97
C ARG A 159 10.86 5.81 -8.07
N THR A 160 11.04 6.43 -6.93
CA THR A 160 11.26 7.89 -6.80
C THR A 160 12.73 8.25 -6.65
N GLY A 161 13.58 7.23 -6.47
CA GLY A 161 15.01 7.40 -6.23
C GLY A 161 15.38 7.67 -4.77
N HIS A 162 14.43 7.67 -3.84
CA HIS A 162 14.68 7.83 -2.41
C HIS A 162 13.74 6.96 -1.57
N ALA A 163 14.28 6.28 -0.55
CA ALA A 163 13.56 5.32 0.29
C ALA A 163 12.35 5.92 1.02
N LEU A 164 12.38 7.19 1.39
CA LEU A 164 11.27 7.86 2.08
C LEU A 164 10.17 8.36 1.13
N THR A 165 10.45 8.55 -0.15
CA THR A 165 9.45 8.96 -1.13
C THR A 165 8.84 7.79 -1.91
N ASP A 166 9.53 6.64 -2.01
CA ASP A 166 9.00 5.42 -2.63
C ASP A 166 7.63 5.01 -2.06
N PRO A 167 7.41 4.98 -0.72
CA PRO A 167 6.11 4.63 -0.15
C PRO A 167 4.96 5.50 -0.65
N ILE A 168 5.23 6.78 -0.96
CA ILE A 168 4.21 7.72 -1.44
C ILE A 168 3.78 7.37 -2.87
N ALA A 169 4.71 6.98 -3.73
CA ALA A 169 4.38 6.49 -5.07
C ALA A 169 3.67 5.13 -5.03
N LEU A 170 4.08 4.24 -4.13
CA LEU A 170 3.45 2.93 -3.95
C LEU A 170 2.00 3.04 -3.48
N ILE A 171 1.71 3.91 -2.50
CA ILE A 171 0.34 4.08 -2.02
C ILE A 171 -0.55 4.75 -3.07
N ALA A 172 0.00 5.59 -3.95
CA ALA A 172 -0.75 6.17 -5.07
C ALA A 172 -1.17 5.10 -6.10
N SER A 173 -0.28 4.15 -6.44
CA SER A 173 -0.63 2.98 -7.27
C SER A 173 -1.67 2.10 -6.58
N PHE A 174 -1.50 1.88 -5.27
CA PHE A 174 -2.47 1.14 -4.48
C PHE A 174 -3.87 1.80 -4.52
N TYR A 175 -3.95 3.13 -4.40
CA TYR A 175 -5.24 3.83 -4.47
C TYR A 175 -5.92 3.64 -5.83
N ALA A 176 -5.18 3.68 -6.93
CA ALA A 176 -5.73 3.39 -8.25
C ALA A 176 -6.26 1.95 -8.33
N MET A 177 -5.54 0.98 -7.77
CA MET A 177 -5.94 -0.42 -7.73
C MET A 177 -7.17 -0.66 -6.85
N VAL A 178 -7.20 -0.10 -5.64
CA VAL A 178 -8.29 -0.35 -4.67
C VAL A 178 -9.59 0.31 -5.09
N GLU A 179 -9.55 1.45 -5.76
CA GLU A 179 -10.72 2.11 -6.36
C GLU A 179 -11.35 1.22 -7.42
N GLN A 180 -10.55 0.68 -8.35
CA GLN A 180 -11.02 -0.26 -9.37
C GLN A 180 -11.51 -1.59 -8.76
N THR A 181 -10.93 -2.02 -7.64
CA THR A 181 -11.40 -3.19 -6.88
C THR A 181 -12.79 -2.92 -6.31
N ALA A 182 -13.01 -1.76 -5.71
CA ALA A 182 -14.32 -1.35 -5.19
C ALA A 182 -15.38 -1.32 -6.31
N ALA A 183 -15.05 -0.69 -7.45
CA ALA A 183 -15.93 -0.62 -8.61
C ALA A 183 -16.30 -2.01 -9.13
N SER A 184 -15.34 -2.94 -9.25
CA SER A 184 -15.59 -4.32 -9.68
C SER A 184 -16.49 -5.11 -8.73
N ARG A 185 -16.55 -4.72 -7.47
CA ARG A 185 -17.44 -5.30 -6.44
C ARG A 185 -18.78 -4.60 -6.35
N GLY A 186 -19.06 -3.59 -7.18
CA GLY A 186 -20.29 -2.79 -7.13
C GLY A 186 -20.39 -1.89 -5.90
N ILE A 187 -19.26 -1.55 -5.28
CA ILE A 187 -19.18 -0.70 -4.07
C ILE A 187 -18.75 0.70 -4.48
N ASN A 188 -19.45 1.72 -3.98
CA ASN A 188 -19.02 3.10 -4.12
C ASN A 188 -17.98 3.43 -3.04
N PRO A 189 -16.70 3.66 -3.41
CA PRO A 189 -15.63 3.92 -2.44
C PRO A 189 -15.77 5.27 -1.73
N ASP A 190 -16.54 6.21 -2.30
CA ASP A 190 -16.73 7.55 -1.73
C ASP A 190 -17.73 7.58 -0.57
N THR A 191 -18.61 6.59 -0.53
CA THR A 191 -19.68 6.49 0.48
C THR A 191 -19.70 5.10 1.14
N PRO A 192 -18.66 4.73 1.89
CA PRO A 192 -18.57 3.43 2.53
C PRO A 192 -19.65 3.23 3.59
N ARG A 193 -20.13 1.98 3.73
CA ARG A 193 -21.16 1.62 4.71
C ARG A 193 -20.72 1.97 6.13
N HIS A 194 -21.67 2.47 6.93
CA HIS A 194 -21.50 2.72 8.36
C HIS A 194 -20.47 3.81 8.71
N LEU A 195 -19.88 4.47 7.73
CA LEU A 195 -18.90 5.55 7.96
C LEU A 195 -19.52 6.91 7.61
N LYS A 196 -19.09 7.92 8.36
CA LYS A 196 -19.39 9.33 8.13
C LYS A 196 -18.09 10.09 7.97
N LYS A 197 -18.10 11.19 7.21
CA LYS A 197 -16.89 12.00 6.98
C LYS A 197 -16.31 12.57 8.27
N VAL A 198 -17.17 12.90 9.22
CA VAL A 198 -16.77 13.36 10.57
C VAL A 198 -17.35 12.36 11.56
N THR A 199 -16.49 11.77 12.36
CA THR A 199 -16.89 10.92 13.48
C THR A 199 -16.84 11.78 14.75
N GLU A 200 -18.00 11.93 15.38
CA GLU A 200 -18.09 12.54 16.72
C GLU A 200 -17.73 11.45 17.74
N THR A 201 -16.63 11.65 18.46
CA THR A 201 -16.28 10.85 19.64
C THR A 201 -16.87 11.53 20.88
N VAL A 202 -17.66 10.79 21.64
CA VAL A 202 -18.26 11.21 22.92
C VAL A 202 -17.28 10.86 24.05
#